data_505986c86e61fbd3c9958313146da562
#
_entry.id   505986c86e61fbd3c9958313146da562
#
_cell.length_a   1.000
_cell.length_b   1.000
_cell.length_c   1.000
_cell.angle_alpha   90.00
_cell.angle_beta   90.00
_cell.angle_gamma   90.00
#
_symmetry.space_group_name_H-M   'P 1'
#
loop_
_entity.id
_entity.type
_entity.pdbx_description
1 polymer ?
#
loop_
_entity_poly.entity_id
_entity_poly.type
_entity_poly.pdbx_seq_one_letter_code
_entity_poly.pdbx_strand_id
1 'polypeptide(L)'
;DMAAHLERHPRVRAVVNFVPVLLDQLEDYAAQFATGTWRDPLLRLLAAPDLAQLSAAERKLVLDSCFRSNHVSMIEPYPRYKRLRDLFRIVEKADAAAQDYLSGAYLADLITWYHLAWSGEALRRRGALIAELMAKGEGYSHADRMRLIALIADAVRDIIPRYRALAASGRIEISTTPHTHPLAPLLIDFASA
;
A
#
# COMPACT_ATOMS: atom_id res chain seq x y z
N ASP A 1 6.88 4.43 8.47
CA ASP A 1 7.67 5.69 8.53
C ASP A 1 8.00 6.11 9.96
N MET A 2 7.02 6.19 10.89
CA MET A 2 7.23 6.65 12.28
C MET A 2 8.31 5.84 13.01
N ALA A 3 8.24 4.51 13.01
CA ALA A 3 9.27 3.67 13.63
C ALA A 3 10.68 4.01 13.12
N ALA A 4 10.84 4.19 11.80
CA ALA A 4 12.11 4.54 11.20
C ALA A 4 12.63 5.93 11.63
N HIS A 5 11.75 6.89 11.94
CA HIS A 5 12.15 8.16 12.52
C HIS A 5 12.60 8.01 13.97
N LEU A 6 11.85 7.27 14.77
CA LEU A 6 12.20 7.00 16.17
C LEU A 6 13.53 6.26 16.27
N GLU A 7 13.77 5.26 15.41
CA GLU A 7 15.02 4.52 15.35
C GLU A 7 16.23 5.41 15.04
N ARG A 8 16.06 6.40 14.16
CA ARG A 8 17.14 7.34 13.79
C ARG A 8 17.43 8.44 14.83
N HIS A 9 16.43 8.73 15.67
CA HIS A 9 16.52 9.82 16.65
C HIS A 9 16.46 9.27 18.08
N PRO A 10 17.55 8.68 18.62
CA PRO A 10 17.54 7.96 19.89
C PRO A 10 17.19 8.82 21.12
N ARG A 11 17.26 10.13 21.02
CA ARG A 11 16.88 11.08 22.08
C ARG A 11 15.39 11.42 22.11
N VAL A 12 14.63 11.07 21.04
CA VAL A 12 13.20 11.32 20.97
C VAL A 12 12.45 10.27 21.77
N ARG A 13 11.47 10.71 22.51
CA ARG A 13 10.48 9.87 23.21
C ARG A 13 9.10 10.19 22.63
N ALA A 14 8.24 9.18 22.55
CA ALA A 14 6.88 9.36 22.04
C ALA A 14 5.92 8.38 22.73
N VAL A 15 4.67 8.78 22.84
CA VAL A 15 3.57 7.85 23.13
C VAL A 15 2.99 7.42 21.79
N VAL A 16 2.84 6.12 21.59
CA VAL A 16 2.28 5.55 20.35
C VAL A 16 1.02 4.77 20.71
N ASN A 17 -0.09 5.22 20.13
CA ASN A 17 -1.38 4.53 20.31
C ASN A 17 -1.54 3.44 19.26
N PHE A 18 -1.83 2.23 19.70
CA PHE A 18 -2.21 1.11 18.85
C PHE A 18 -3.67 0.74 19.03
N VAL A 19 -4.39 0.70 17.93
CA VAL A 19 -5.74 0.13 17.87
C VAL A 19 -5.59 -1.38 17.66
N PRO A 20 -6.13 -2.24 18.54
CA PRO A 20 -5.91 -3.69 18.43
C PRO A 20 -6.32 -4.29 17.08
N VAL A 21 -7.43 -3.86 16.49
CA VAL A 21 -7.85 -4.33 15.16
C VAL A 21 -6.80 -4.07 14.06
N LEU A 22 -5.97 -3.01 14.18
CA LEU A 22 -4.86 -2.79 13.26
C LEU A 22 -3.78 -3.87 13.41
N LEU A 23 -3.52 -4.32 14.64
CA LEU A 23 -2.54 -5.40 14.87
C LEU A 23 -3.05 -6.72 14.27
N ASP A 24 -4.33 -7.05 14.46
CA ASP A 24 -4.97 -8.21 13.84
C ASP A 24 -4.87 -8.16 12.31
N GLN A 25 -5.10 -6.97 11.72
CA GLN A 25 -4.96 -6.78 10.28
C GLN A 25 -3.52 -6.97 9.81
N LEU A 26 -2.52 -6.47 10.55
CA LEU A 26 -1.10 -6.66 10.20
C LEU A 26 -0.70 -8.14 10.27
N GLU A 27 -1.15 -8.87 11.29
CA GLU A 27 -0.91 -10.31 11.43
C GLU A 27 -1.59 -11.09 10.30
N ASP A 28 -2.83 -10.70 9.95
CA ASP A 28 -3.56 -11.28 8.83
C ASP A 28 -2.84 -11.08 7.50
N TYR A 29 -2.38 -9.86 7.20
CA TYR A 29 -1.58 -9.60 6.02
C TYR A 29 -0.26 -10.39 6.03
N ALA A 30 0.41 -10.50 7.18
CA ALA A 30 1.63 -11.31 7.31
C ALA A 30 1.36 -12.79 6.98
N ALA A 31 0.22 -13.34 7.42
CA ALA A 31 -0.22 -14.70 7.09
C ALA A 31 -0.53 -14.86 5.59
N GLN A 32 -1.19 -13.87 4.96
CA GLN A 32 -1.45 -13.87 3.51
C GLN A 32 -0.13 -13.89 2.71
N PHE A 33 0.85 -13.10 3.12
CA PHE A 33 2.18 -13.09 2.50
C PHE A 33 2.91 -14.43 2.67
N ALA A 34 2.81 -15.06 3.85
CA ALA A 34 3.47 -16.33 4.12
C ALA A 34 2.86 -17.50 3.32
N THR A 35 1.55 -17.48 3.09
CA THR A 35 0.83 -18.54 2.37
C THR A 35 0.70 -18.29 0.87
N GLY A 36 0.95 -17.07 0.40
CA GLY A 36 0.67 -16.67 -0.98
C GLY A 36 -0.83 -16.63 -1.33
N THR A 37 -1.70 -16.59 -0.31
CA THR A 37 -3.16 -16.57 -0.50
C THR A 37 -3.68 -15.17 -0.21
N TRP A 38 -3.95 -14.43 -1.25
CA TRP A 38 -4.31 -13.02 -1.18
C TRP A 38 -5.82 -12.81 -1.02
N ARG A 39 -6.26 -12.22 0.09
CA ARG A 39 -7.63 -11.72 0.28
C ARG A 39 -7.78 -10.29 -0.23
N ASP A 40 -6.72 -9.49 -0.10
CA ASP A 40 -6.67 -8.15 -0.69
C ASP A 40 -6.70 -8.27 -2.22
N PRO A 41 -7.72 -7.71 -2.89
CA PRO A 41 -7.89 -7.89 -4.33
C PRO A 41 -6.79 -7.20 -5.13
N LEU A 42 -6.21 -6.07 -4.67
CA LEU A 42 -5.13 -5.41 -5.38
C LEU A 42 -3.80 -6.16 -5.22
N LEU A 43 -3.51 -6.74 -4.06
CA LEU A 43 -2.34 -7.62 -3.90
C LEU A 43 -2.47 -8.89 -4.75
N ARG A 44 -3.67 -9.49 -4.81
CA ARG A 44 -3.94 -10.63 -5.69
C ARG A 44 -3.67 -10.29 -7.16
N LEU A 45 -4.13 -9.13 -7.61
CA LEU A 45 -3.92 -8.67 -8.98
C LEU A 45 -2.45 -8.28 -9.24
N LEU A 46 -1.74 -7.71 -8.27
CA LEU A 46 -0.30 -7.47 -8.36
C LEU A 46 0.47 -8.78 -8.53
N ALA A 47 0.02 -9.86 -7.87
CA ALA A 47 0.61 -11.20 -7.95
C ALA A 47 0.19 -11.98 -9.22
N ALA A 48 -0.83 -11.54 -9.94
CA ALA A 48 -1.34 -12.27 -11.12
C ALA A 48 -0.24 -12.42 -12.19
N PRO A 49 -0.02 -13.61 -12.74
CA PRO A 49 1.05 -13.83 -13.72
C PRO A 49 0.84 -13.04 -15.01
N ASP A 50 -0.39 -12.95 -15.49
CA ASP A 50 -0.75 -12.25 -16.73
C ASP A 50 -2.00 -11.37 -16.52
N LEU A 51 -1.82 -10.05 -16.62
CA LEU A 51 -2.91 -9.10 -16.48
C LEU A 51 -3.72 -8.89 -17.77
N ALA A 52 -3.31 -9.50 -18.87
CA ALA A 52 -4.12 -9.51 -20.09
C ALA A 52 -5.36 -10.41 -19.96
N GLN A 53 -5.30 -11.40 -19.07
CA GLN A 53 -6.36 -12.38 -18.84
C GLN A 53 -7.37 -11.94 -17.76
N LEU A 54 -7.26 -10.72 -17.24
CA LEU A 54 -8.19 -10.23 -16.22
C LEU A 54 -9.61 -10.12 -16.76
N SER A 55 -10.58 -10.52 -15.94
CA SER A 55 -12.00 -10.27 -16.18
C SER A 55 -12.31 -8.77 -16.25
N ALA A 56 -13.42 -8.40 -16.88
CA ALA A 56 -13.87 -6.99 -16.93
C ALA A 56 -14.00 -6.36 -15.54
N ALA A 57 -14.48 -7.13 -14.54
CA ALA A 57 -14.60 -6.65 -13.17
C ALA A 57 -13.24 -6.38 -12.51
N GLU A 58 -12.24 -7.24 -12.74
CA GLU A 58 -10.88 -7.05 -12.21
C GLU A 58 -10.18 -5.89 -12.91
N ARG A 59 -10.32 -5.74 -14.22
CA ARG A 59 -9.81 -4.58 -14.96
C ARG A 59 -10.40 -3.28 -14.42
N LYS A 60 -11.73 -3.24 -14.25
CA LYS A 60 -12.41 -2.10 -13.66
C LYS A 60 -11.90 -1.79 -12.25
N LEU A 61 -11.68 -2.80 -11.42
CA LEU A 61 -11.13 -2.63 -10.08
C LEU A 61 -9.76 -1.95 -10.10
N VAL A 62 -8.85 -2.37 -10.99
CA VAL A 62 -7.53 -1.74 -11.14
C VAL A 62 -7.67 -0.28 -11.56
N LEU A 63 -8.49 0.00 -12.59
CA LEU A 63 -8.68 1.34 -13.13
C LEU A 63 -9.32 2.29 -12.11
N ASP A 64 -10.33 1.84 -11.39
CA ASP A 64 -11.03 2.64 -10.38
C ASP A 64 -10.19 2.89 -9.12
N SER A 65 -9.34 1.94 -8.73
CA SER A 65 -8.62 1.99 -7.46
C SER A 65 -7.25 2.63 -7.58
N CYS A 66 -6.51 2.33 -8.65
CA CYS A 66 -5.10 2.72 -8.74
C CYS A 66 -4.86 4.20 -9.00
N PHE A 67 -5.89 5.01 -9.21
CA PHE A 67 -5.80 6.48 -9.26
C PHE A 67 -6.42 7.15 -8.03
N ARG A 68 -6.93 6.40 -7.05
CA ARG A 68 -7.45 6.93 -5.78
C ARG A 68 -6.29 7.27 -4.84
N SER A 69 -5.66 8.40 -5.08
CA SER A 69 -4.56 8.92 -4.28
C SER A 69 -4.50 10.44 -4.39
N ASN A 70 -3.69 11.07 -3.56
CA ASN A 70 -3.41 12.49 -3.73
C ASN A 70 -2.60 12.70 -5.01
N HIS A 71 -3.22 13.24 -6.05
CA HIS A 71 -2.61 13.36 -7.36
C HIS A 71 -1.35 14.24 -7.33
N VAL A 72 -1.38 15.35 -6.60
CA VAL A 72 -0.27 16.31 -6.55
C VAL A 72 0.99 15.69 -5.93
N SER A 73 0.84 14.92 -4.85
CA SER A 73 1.97 14.35 -4.11
C SER A 73 2.35 12.92 -4.52
N MET A 74 1.41 12.16 -5.12
CA MET A 74 1.60 10.72 -5.34
C MET A 74 1.60 10.29 -6.82
N ILE A 75 1.08 11.13 -7.73
CA ILE A 75 1.05 10.82 -9.17
C ILE A 75 1.91 11.80 -9.97
N GLU A 76 1.71 13.10 -9.79
CA GLU A 76 2.38 14.13 -10.58
C GLU A 76 3.92 14.14 -10.46
N PRO A 77 4.52 13.82 -9.30
CA PRO A 77 5.98 13.72 -9.20
C PRO A 77 6.59 12.57 -10.02
N TYR A 78 5.77 11.62 -10.48
CA TYR A 78 6.21 10.45 -11.23
C TYR A 78 5.72 10.51 -12.69
N PRO A 79 6.55 10.96 -13.65
CA PRO A 79 6.11 11.21 -15.03
C PRO A 79 5.46 9.98 -15.71
N ARG A 80 5.96 8.75 -15.40
CA ARG A 80 5.38 7.52 -15.95
C ARG A 80 4.00 7.22 -15.38
N TYR A 81 3.82 7.37 -14.06
CA TYR A 81 2.52 7.18 -13.43
C TYR A 81 1.50 8.25 -13.88
N LYS A 82 1.95 9.51 -13.98
CA LYS A 82 1.15 10.59 -14.54
C LYS A 82 0.68 10.28 -15.97
N ARG A 83 1.58 9.75 -16.82
CA ARG A 83 1.22 9.37 -18.20
C ARG A 83 0.15 8.29 -18.25
N LEU A 84 0.19 7.28 -17.37
CA LEU A 84 -0.86 6.25 -17.28
C LEU A 84 -2.21 6.89 -16.93
N ARG A 85 -2.24 7.82 -15.97
CA ARG A 85 -3.46 8.56 -15.62
C ARG A 85 -3.98 9.40 -16.76
N ASP A 86 -3.11 10.14 -17.43
CA ASP A 86 -3.50 11.04 -18.52
C ASP A 86 -4.09 10.23 -19.70
N LEU A 87 -3.49 9.07 -20.01
CA LEU A 87 -4.03 8.12 -21.00
C LEU A 87 -5.41 7.58 -20.59
N PHE A 88 -5.55 7.15 -19.32
CA PHE A 88 -6.85 6.68 -18.80
C PHE A 88 -7.94 7.72 -18.97
N ARG A 89 -7.65 8.99 -18.65
CA ARG A 89 -8.62 10.09 -18.80
C ARG A 89 -9.08 10.32 -20.23
N ILE A 90 -8.21 10.08 -21.21
CA ILE A 90 -8.59 10.17 -22.64
C ILE A 90 -9.55 9.04 -22.98
N VAL A 91 -9.20 7.82 -22.59
CA VAL A 91 -9.99 6.62 -22.86
C VAL A 91 -11.35 6.67 -22.16
N GLU A 92 -11.38 7.08 -20.89
CA GLU A 92 -12.61 7.22 -20.07
C GLU A 92 -13.60 8.22 -20.68
N LYS A 93 -13.09 9.32 -21.25
CA LYS A 93 -13.93 10.34 -21.91
C LYS A 93 -14.43 9.91 -23.28
N ALA A 94 -13.74 9.00 -23.95
CA ALA A 94 -14.14 8.57 -25.29
C ALA A 94 -15.36 7.65 -25.24
N ASP A 95 -15.26 6.53 -24.53
CA ASP A 95 -16.33 5.53 -24.36
C ASP A 95 -15.92 4.53 -23.26
N ALA A 96 -16.90 4.01 -22.53
CA ALA A 96 -16.66 2.96 -21.55
C ALA A 96 -16.02 1.71 -22.19
N ALA A 97 -16.42 1.34 -23.42
CA ALA A 97 -15.84 0.22 -24.16
C ALA A 97 -14.38 0.48 -24.58
N ALA A 98 -13.96 1.72 -24.69
CA ALA A 98 -12.58 2.06 -25.02
C ALA A 98 -11.58 1.62 -23.92
N GLN A 99 -12.03 1.40 -22.68
CA GLN A 99 -11.20 0.88 -21.59
C GLN A 99 -10.73 -0.55 -21.87
N ASP A 100 -11.45 -1.32 -22.69
CA ASP A 100 -11.07 -2.69 -23.06
C ASP A 100 -9.82 -2.74 -23.92
N TYR A 101 -9.45 -1.66 -24.60
CA TYR A 101 -8.23 -1.52 -25.36
C TYR A 101 -6.97 -1.25 -24.52
N LEU A 102 -7.13 -0.94 -23.22
CA LEU A 102 -5.98 -0.83 -22.32
C LEU A 102 -5.34 -2.22 -22.13
N SER A 103 -4.10 -2.37 -22.54
CA SER A 103 -3.42 -3.67 -22.55
C SER A 103 -3.13 -4.23 -21.16
N GLY A 104 -2.83 -5.54 -21.06
CA GLY A 104 -2.33 -6.15 -19.83
C GLY A 104 -1.03 -5.50 -19.34
N ALA A 105 -0.16 -5.05 -20.24
CA ALA A 105 1.04 -4.29 -19.89
C ALA A 105 0.71 -2.95 -19.23
N TYR A 106 -0.28 -2.22 -19.74
CA TYR A 106 -0.78 -1.00 -19.11
C TYR A 106 -1.27 -1.26 -17.68
N LEU A 107 -2.05 -2.33 -17.47
CA LEU A 107 -2.56 -2.68 -16.15
C LEU A 107 -1.44 -3.13 -15.20
N ALA A 108 -0.43 -3.84 -15.71
CA ALA A 108 0.75 -4.22 -14.93
C ALA A 108 1.54 -2.99 -14.46
N ASP A 109 1.75 -2.03 -15.34
CA ASP A 109 2.43 -0.79 -14.99
C ASP A 109 1.60 0.03 -14.00
N LEU A 110 0.30 0.15 -14.23
CA LEU A 110 -0.59 0.91 -13.36
C LEU A 110 -0.62 0.38 -11.92
N ILE A 111 -0.86 -0.93 -11.75
CA ILE A 111 -0.94 -1.52 -10.41
C ILE A 111 0.42 -1.50 -9.70
N THR A 112 1.51 -1.63 -10.43
CA THR A 112 2.86 -1.53 -9.88
C THR A 112 3.15 -0.10 -9.40
N TRP A 113 2.86 0.90 -10.21
CA TRP A 113 3.01 2.31 -9.83
C TRP A 113 2.16 2.68 -8.61
N TYR A 114 0.94 2.16 -8.52
CA TYR A 114 0.10 2.35 -7.35
C TYR A 114 0.82 1.89 -6.07
N HIS A 115 1.34 0.67 -6.03
CA HIS A 115 2.02 0.14 -4.85
C HIS A 115 3.36 0.85 -4.57
N LEU A 116 4.10 1.26 -5.61
CA LEU A 116 5.31 2.06 -5.46
C LEU A 116 5.00 3.42 -4.84
N ALA A 117 3.97 4.11 -5.32
CA ALA A 117 3.59 5.43 -4.82
C ALA A 117 3.04 5.39 -3.38
N TRP A 118 2.37 4.30 -2.99
CA TRP A 118 1.89 4.08 -1.63
C TRP A 118 2.95 3.53 -0.67
N SER A 119 4.13 3.16 -1.17
CA SER A 119 5.24 2.78 -0.31
C SER A 119 5.64 3.94 0.61
N GLY A 120 5.90 3.64 1.87
CA GLY A 120 6.29 4.66 2.86
C GLY A 120 7.58 5.39 2.46
N GLU A 121 7.69 6.65 2.83
CA GLU A 121 8.82 7.52 2.49
C GLU A 121 10.18 6.94 2.94
N ALA A 122 10.21 6.28 4.10
CA ALA A 122 11.41 5.63 4.60
C ALA A 122 11.88 4.48 3.68
N LEU A 123 10.94 3.73 3.10
CA LEU A 123 11.22 2.69 2.12
C LEU A 123 11.66 3.29 0.78
N ARG A 124 10.99 4.34 0.30
CA ARG A 124 11.34 5.01 -0.97
C ARG A 124 12.75 5.59 -0.95
N ARG A 125 13.17 6.19 0.17
CA ARG A 125 14.51 6.79 0.29
C ARG A 125 15.64 5.80 0.47
N ARG A 126 15.36 4.59 0.97
CA ARG A 126 16.39 3.62 1.34
C ARG A 126 16.32 2.30 0.59
N GLY A 127 15.18 2.00 -0.01
CA GLY A 127 14.94 0.74 -0.69
C GLY A 127 15.56 0.72 -2.09
N ALA A 128 16.67 0.03 -2.26
CA ALA A 128 17.32 -0.13 -3.55
C ALA A 128 16.35 -0.67 -4.62
N LEU A 129 15.48 -1.62 -4.26
CA LEU A 129 14.47 -2.17 -5.15
C LEU A 129 13.45 -1.12 -5.60
N ILE A 130 12.97 -0.26 -4.67
CA ILE A 130 12.01 0.79 -5.05
C ILE A 130 12.65 1.78 -6.02
N ALA A 131 13.89 2.18 -5.74
CA ALA A 131 14.63 3.07 -6.64
C ALA A 131 14.84 2.44 -8.04
N GLU A 132 15.20 1.14 -8.09
CA GLU A 132 15.34 0.37 -9.32
C GLU A 132 14.03 0.33 -10.12
N LEU A 133 12.91 -0.03 -9.48
CA LEU A 133 11.61 -0.13 -10.14
C LEU A 133 11.11 1.25 -10.59
N MET A 134 11.27 2.29 -9.78
CA MET A 134 10.90 3.65 -10.17
C MET A 134 11.75 4.16 -11.35
N ALA A 135 13.04 3.83 -11.39
CA ALA A 135 13.93 4.17 -12.50
C ALA A 135 13.55 3.40 -13.78
N LYS A 136 13.16 2.12 -13.66
CA LYS A 136 12.63 1.33 -14.77
C LYS A 136 11.39 1.98 -15.38
N GLY A 137 10.44 2.38 -14.56
CA GLY A 137 9.31 3.23 -14.89
C GLY A 137 8.17 2.60 -15.66
N GLU A 138 8.39 1.57 -16.47
CA GLU A 138 7.39 0.88 -17.31
C GLU A 138 7.83 -0.53 -17.67
N GLY A 139 6.91 -1.35 -18.19
CA GLY A 139 7.20 -2.71 -18.62
C GLY A 139 7.50 -3.66 -17.46
N TYR A 140 6.77 -3.51 -16.35
CA TYR A 140 6.99 -4.36 -15.18
C TYR A 140 6.58 -5.81 -15.44
N SER A 141 7.57 -6.69 -15.36
CA SER A 141 7.38 -8.12 -15.47
C SER A 141 6.67 -8.71 -14.23
N HIS A 142 6.18 -9.93 -14.35
CA HIS A 142 5.69 -10.66 -13.17
C HIS A 142 6.77 -10.78 -12.08
N ALA A 143 8.03 -11.03 -12.47
CA ALA A 143 9.14 -11.10 -11.52
C ALA A 143 9.36 -9.76 -10.77
N ASP A 144 9.26 -8.61 -11.43
CA ASP A 144 9.36 -7.30 -10.78
C ASP A 144 8.24 -7.12 -9.74
N ARG A 145 7.03 -7.50 -10.09
CA ARG A 145 5.86 -7.40 -9.22
C ARG A 145 5.99 -8.33 -8.00
N MET A 146 6.50 -9.54 -8.19
CA MET A 146 6.76 -10.46 -7.09
C MET A 146 7.88 -9.97 -6.15
N ARG A 147 8.93 -9.33 -6.67
CA ARG A 147 9.96 -8.66 -5.84
C ARG A 147 9.36 -7.53 -5.01
N LEU A 148 8.46 -6.74 -5.60
CA LEU A 148 7.76 -5.68 -4.88
C LEU A 148 6.86 -6.25 -3.78
N ILE A 149 6.11 -7.33 -4.04
CA ILE A 149 5.32 -8.05 -3.04
C ILE A 149 6.19 -8.54 -1.87
N ALA A 150 7.34 -9.12 -2.16
CA ALA A 150 8.27 -9.59 -1.12
C ALA A 150 8.74 -8.42 -0.23
N LEU A 151 9.06 -7.27 -0.83
CA LEU A 151 9.44 -6.08 -0.06
C LEU A 151 8.29 -5.56 0.82
N ILE A 152 7.05 -5.56 0.32
CA ILE A 152 5.86 -5.18 1.09
C ILE A 152 5.65 -6.16 2.24
N ALA A 153 5.80 -7.46 1.99
CA ALA A 153 5.69 -8.52 2.99
C ALA A 153 6.68 -8.31 4.15
N ASP A 154 7.95 -8.04 3.82
CA ASP A 154 8.99 -7.75 4.81
C ASP A 154 8.62 -6.50 5.63
N ALA A 155 8.19 -5.43 4.96
CA ALA A 155 7.81 -4.20 5.63
C ALA A 155 6.63 -4.40 6.60
N VAL A 156 5.61 -5.18 6.22
CA VAL A 156 4.45 -5.48 7.08
C VAL A 156 4.85 -6.35 8.26
N ARG A 157 5.59 -7.44 8.01
CA ARG A 157 6.06 -8.35 9.05
C ARG A 157 6.92 -7.66 10.10
N ASP A 158 7.70 -6.68 9.71
CA ASP A 158 8.64 -5.99 10.60
C ASP A 158 7.99 -4.92 11.49
N ILE A 159 6.75 -4.51 11.24
CA ILE A 159 6.10 -3.41 11.98
C ILE A 159 6.02 -3.74 13.47
N ILE A 160 5.39 -4.86 13.84
CA ILE A 160 5.19 -5.23 15.26
C ILE A 160 6.52 -5.46 15.98
N PRO A 161 7.49 -6.22 15.44
CA PRO A 161 8.80 -6.38 16.06
C PRO A 161 9.55 -5.06 16.30
N ARG A 162 9.50 -4.12 15.38
CA ARG A 162 10.16 -2.82 15.51
C ARG A 162 9.58 -2.00 16.66
N TYR A 163 8.26 -1.91 16.75
CA TYR A 163 7.62 -1.19 17.85
C TYR A 163 7.83 -1.87 19.20
N ARG A 164 7.86 -3.21 19.24
CA ARG A 164 8.23 -3.96 20.45
C ARG A 164 9.65 -3.61 20.91
N ALA A 165 10.62 -3.54 20.01
CA ALA A 165 11.99 -3.15 20.32
C ALA A 165 12.08 -1.71 20.84
N LEU A 166 11.33 -0.78 20.21
CA LEU A 166 11.26 0.62 20.66
C LEU A 166 10.68 0.73 22.07
N ALA A 167 9.64 -0.03 22.38
CA ALA A 167 9.02 -0.06 23.72
C ALA A 167 10.00 -0.67 24.74
N ALA A 168 10.62 -1.82 24.44
CA ALA A 168 11.58 -2.48 25.33
C ALA A 168 12.79 -1.60 25.67
N SER A 169 13.21 -0.73 24.73
CA SER A 169 14.28 0.24 24.95
C SER A 169 13.83 1.52 25.67
N GLY A 170 12.58 1.62 26.11
CA GLY A 170 12.01 2.80 26.79
C GLY A 170 11.93 4.04 25.90
N ARG A 171 11.94 3.87 24.56
CA ARG A 171 11.89 4.97 23.60
C ARG A 171 10.48 5.37 23.26
N ILE A 172 9.55 4.46 23.43
CA ILE A 172 8.12 4.74 23.34
C ILE A 172 7.37 4.20 24.55
N GLU A 173 6.29 4.87 24.86
CA GLU A 173 5.20 4.37 25.71
C GLU A 173 4.06 3.92 24.80
N ILE A 174 3.48 2.77 25.10
CA ILE A 174 2.36 2.24 24.31
C ILE A 174 1.05 2.58 25.02
N SER A 175 0.14 3.21 24.30
CA SER A 175 -1.25 3.34 24.67
C SER A 175 -2.13 2.52 23.74
N THR A 176 -3.35 2.22 24.16
CA THR A 176 -4.31 1.47 23.35
C THR A 176 -5.72 2.00 23.56
N THR A 177 -6.58 1.67 22.63
CA THR A 177 -8.02 1.92 22.65
C THR A 177 -8.77 0.58 22.66
N PRO A 178 -10.10 0.56 22.89
CA PRO A 178 -10.90 -0.63 22.65
C PRO A 178 -10.70 -1.19 21.24
N HIS A 179 -10.92 -2.50 21.04
CA HIS A 179 -10.52 -3.28 19.87
C HIS A 179 -10.83 -2.61 18.53
N THR A 180 -12.05 -2.13 18.32
CA THR A 180 -12.51 -1.50 17.08
C THR A 180 -12.48 0.03 17.11
N HIS A 181 -11.82 0.61 18.11
CA HIS A 181 -11.76 2.07 18.33
C HIS A 181 -13.13 2.76 18.41
N PRO A 182 -14.10 2.21 19.15
CA PRO A 182 -15.40 2.84 19.29
C PRO A 182 -15.32 4.11 20.16
N LEU A 183 -16.25 5.02 19.93
CA LEU A 183 -16.52 6.13 20.85
C LEU A 183 -17.30 5.57 22.06
N ALA A 184 -16.61 4.95 22.99
CA ALA A 184 -17.20 4.21 24.10
C ALA A 184 -18.25 5.02 24.90
N PRO A 185 -18.08 6.32 25.22
CA PRO A 185 -19.13 7.11 25.87
C PRO A 185 -20.43 7.12 25.09
N LEU A 186 -20.39 7.29 23.78
CA LEU A 186 -21.58 7.30 22.92
C LEU A 186 -22.26 5.94 22.82
N LEU A 187 -21.51 4.83 22.97
CA LEU A 187 -22.10 3.49 23.00
C LEU A 187 -22.82 3.20 24.31
N ILE A 188 -22.44 3.87 25.40
CA ILE A 188 -23.06 3.74 26.72
C ILE A 188 -24.23 4.69 26.84
N ASP A 189 -24.07 5.93 26.41
CA ASP A 189 -25.10 6.98 26.49
C ASP A 189 -24.94 7.96 25.32
N PHE A 190 -25.89 7.97 24.38
CA PHE A 190 -25.90 8.88 23.25
C PHE A 190 -25.99 10.36 23.64
N ALA A 191 -26.46 10.67 24.85
CA ALA A 191 -26.54 12.04 25.38
C ALA A 191 -25.21 12.52 25.99
N SER A 192 -24.17 11.71 26.00
CA SER A 192 -22.85 12.03 26.56
C SER A 192 -21.96 12.88 25.67
N ALA A 193 -22.41 13.30 24.47
CA ALA A 193 -21.67 14.11 23.51
C ALA A 193 -22.24 15.52 23.38
#